data_2ea88ed19324b8ccb8880a8f6cc14697
#
_entry.id   2ea88ed19324b8ccb8880a8f6cc14697
#
_cell.length_a   1.000
_cell.length_b   1.000
_cell.length_c   1.000
_cell.angle_alpha   90.00
_cell.angle_beta   90.00
_cell.angle_gamma   90.00
#
_symmetry.space_group_name_H-M   'P 1'
#
loop_
_entity.id
_entity.type
_entity.pdbx_description
1 polymer ?
#
loop_
_entity_poly.entity_id
_entity_poly.type
_entity_poly.pdbx_seq_one_letter_code
_entity_poly.pdbx_strand_id
1 'polypeptide(L)'
;MAHGEKIELFLVNGTADSLVTAEVSNWNGKAIKIPRIEVADCIREDIKGIGVYFLFCEDESSDKGSVYIGQSENVHERLKQHINDYSIEREKFFWHTAIVFLGTELNNKAYIRYLENRLVEIACACKRFNVLTKNTYRHSVSKEADVASLEKYIRYIHMLINTLGYKVLEY
;
A
#
# COMPACT_ATOMS: atom_id res chain seq x y z
N MET A 1 22.89 -10.87 11.82
CA MET A 1 23.54 -10.64 10.52
C MET A 1 22.48 -10.39 9.46
N ALA A 2 22.65 -9.34 8.68
CA ALA A 2 21.73 -9.04 7.59
C ALA A 2 22.00 -9.97 6.40
N HIS A 3 20.94 -10.38 5.73
CA HIS A 3 21.03 -11.20 4.53
C HIS A 3 20.60 -10.40 3.33
N GLY A 4 21.24 -10.62 2.18
CA GLY A 4 20.86 -10.00 0.94
C GLY A 4 19.47 -10.44 0.48
N GLU A 5 18.74 -9.51 -0.12
CA GLU A 5 17.40 -9.76 -0.68
C GLU A 5 17.41 -9.43 -2.16
N LYS A 6 16.84 -10.31 -2.97
CA LYS A 6 16.68 -10.04 -4.39
C LYS A 6 15.31 -9.47 -4.66
N ILE A 7 15.28 -8.25 -5.18
CA ILE A 7 14.05 -7.57 -5.57
C ILE A 7 14.03 -7.44 -7.09
N GLU A 8 12.91 -7.81 -7.70
CA GLU A 8 12.68 -7.64 -9.13
C GLU A 8 11.65 -6.53 -9.35
N LEU A 9 12.07 -5.47 -10.03
CA LEU A 9 11.19 -4.41 -10.49
C LEU A 9 10.90 -4.62 -11.96
N PHE A 10 9.62 -4.65 -12.33
CA PHE A 10 9.23 -4.77 -13.71
C PHE A 10 8.46 -3.54 -14.16
N LEU A 11 9.02 -2.83 -15.14
CA LEU A 11 8.38 -1.65 -15.73
C LEU A 11 7.42 -2.13 -16.82
N VAL A 12 6.17 -2.29 -16.48
CA VAL A 12 5.17 -2.91 -17.37
C VAL A 12 5.09 -2.21 -18.73
N ASN A 13 5.18 -0.88 -18.72
CA ASN A 13 5.11 -0.07 -19.93
C ASN A 13 6.47 0.55 -20.31
N GLY A 14 7.56 0.02 -19.75
CA GLY A 14 8.92 0.43 -20.10
C GLY A 14 9.38 1.74 -19.45
N THR A 15 8.60 2.37 -18.61
CA THR A 15 8.97 3.60 -17.89
C THR A 15 8.65 3.51 -16.42
N ALA A 16 9.41 4.22 -15.59
CA ALA A 16 9.20 4.26 -14.14
C ALA A 16 7.97 5.11 -13.76
N ASP A 17 7.49 5.96 -14.65
CA ASP A 17 6.36 6.86 -14.40
C ASP A 17 5.00 6.18 -14.56
N SER A 18 4.98 5.01 -15.18
CA SER A 18 3.78 4.20 -15.40
C SER A 18 3.70 3.08 -14.38
N LEU A 19 2.94 2.05 -14.66
CA LEU A 19 2.75 0.91 -13.77
C LEU A 19 4.02 0.11 -13.57
N VAL A 20 4.40 -0.13 -12.32
CA VAL A 20 5.58 -0.90 -11.93
C VAL A 20 5.15 -2.00 -10.98
N THR A 21 5.61 -3.23 -11.19
CA THR A 21 5.45 -4.31 -10.22
C THR A 21 6.77 -4.56 -9.50
N ALA A 22 6.69 -4.97 -8.25
CA ALA A 22 7.86 -5.29 -7.43
C ALA A 22 7.63 -6.58 -6.66
N GLU A 23 8.59 -7.49 -6.75
CA GLU A 23 8.53 -8.79 -6.09
C GLU A 23 9.85 -9.09 -5.41
N VAL A 24 9.79 -9.84 -4.31
CA VAL A 24 10.98 -10.33 -3.58
C VAL A 24 11.07 -11.83 -3.80
N SER A 25 12.28 -12.32 -4.07
CA SER A 25 12.51 -13.77 -4.22
C SER A 25 12.08 -14.53 -2.98
N ASN A 26 11.39 -15.66 -3.18
CA ASN A 26 10.90 -16.54 -2.11
C ASN A 26 9.83 -15.90 -1.21
N TRP A 27 9.11 -14.92 -1.72
CA TRP A 27 7.99 -14.29 -1.03
C TRP A 27 6.76 -14.31 -1.95
N ASN A 28 5.59 -14.59 -1.37
CA ASN A 28 4.34 -14.70 -2.12
C ASN A 28 3.63 -13.37 -2.34
N GLY A 29 4.09 -12.31 -1.68
CA GLY A 29 3.51 -11.00 -1.84
C GLY A 29 3.98 -10.29 -3.10
N LYS A 30 3.23 -9.28 -3.48
CA LYS A 30 3.52 -8.47 -4.67
C LYS A 30 3.13 -7.03 -4.41
N ALA A 31 3.98 -6.11 -4.84
CA ALA A 31 3.64 -4.69 -4.84
C ALA A 31 3.34 -4.23 -6.26
N ILE A 32 2.34 -3.37 -6.41
CA ILE A 32 2.01 -2.71 -7.67
C ILE A 32 1.96 -1.22 -7.40
N LYS A 33 2.82 -0.46 -8.09
CA LYS A 33 2.76 0.98 -8.09
C LYS A 33 2.00 1.42 -9.34
N ILE A 34 0.94 2.18 -9.17
CA ILE A 34 0.09 2.61 -10.28
C ILE A 34 -0.26 4.09 -10.16
N PRO A 35 -0.04 4.89 -11.22
CA PRO A 35 -0.51 6.28 -11.26
C PRO A 35 -2.05 6.33 -11.24
N ARG A 36 -2.60 7.36 -10.62
CA ARG A 36 -4.05 7.58 -10.56
C ARG A 36 -4.70 7.51 -11.94
N ILE A 37 -4.10 8.14 -12.94
CA ILE A 37 -4.67 8.22 -14.29
C ILE A 37 -4.75 6.86 -14.99
N GLU A 38 -4.02 5.85 -14.52
CA GLU A 38 -4.02 4.51 -15.13
C GLU A 38 -4.98 3.54 -14.43
N VAL A 39 -5.60 3.94 -13.32
CA VAL A 39 -6.44 3.03 -12.53
C VAL A 39 -7.70 2.61 -13.27
N ALA A 40 -8.39 3.56 -13.91
CA ALA A 40 -9.67 3.27 -14.57
C ALA A 40 -9.52 2.26 -15.71
N ASP A 41 -8.43 2.35 -16.47
CA ASP A 41 -8.19 1.51 -17.64
C ASP A 41 -7.35 0.27 -17.35
N CYS A 42 -6.99 0.05 -16.09
CA CYS A 42 -6.17 -1.10 -15.72
C CYS A 42 -6.95 -2.41 -15.90
N ILE A 43 -6.38 -3.34 -16.65
CA ILE A 43 -7.01 -4.63 -16.95
C ILE A 43 -6.35 -5.80 -16.19
N ARG A 44 -5.42 -5.50 -15.30
CA ARG A 44 -4.70 -6.54 -14.55
C ARG A 44 -5.62 -7.25 -13.56
N GLU A 45 -5.56 -8.57 -13.58
CA GLU A 45 -6.35 -9.38 -12.63
C GLU A 45 -5.77 -9.34 -11.21
N ASP A 46 -4.43 -9.24 -11.07
CA ASP A 46 -3.79 -9.28 -9.77
C ASP A 46 -4.20 -8.11 -8.85
N ILE A 47 -4.44 -6.92 -9.41
CA ILE A 47 -4.84 -5.73 -8.62
C ILE A 47 -6.26 -5.85 -8.04
N LYS A 48 -7.04 -6.81 -8.52
CA LYS A 48 -8.40 -7.08 -8.02
C LYS A 48 -8.40 -7.91 -6.74
N GLY A 49 -7.23 -8.33 -6.28
CA GLY A 49 -7.11 -9.14 -5.08
C GLY A 49 -7.31 -8.38 -3.78
N ILE A 50 -7.27 -9.14 -2.70
CA ILE A 50 -7.33 -8.61 -1.34
C ILE A 50 -5.96 -8.04 -0.95
N GLY A 51 -5.94 -6.88 -0.32
CA GLY A 51 -4.67 -6.28 0.08
C GLY A 51 -4.79 -4.97 0.83
N VAL A 52 -3.63 -4.34 1.05
CA VAL A 52 -3.50 -3.02 1.64
C VAL A 52 -2.88 -2.08 0.62
N TYR A 53 -3.12 -0.78 0.77
CA TYR A 53 -2.63 0.18 -0.21
C TYR A 53 -2.29 1.52 0.44
N PHE A 54 -1.39 2.23 -0.22
CA PHE A 54 -0.95 3.57 0.15
C PHE A 54 -1.32 4.51 -1.00
N LEU A 55 -1.99 5.61 -0.68
CA LEU A 55 -2.31 6.65 -1.65
C LEU A 55 -1.47 7.88 -1.31
N PHE A 56 -0.62 8.30 -2.22
CA PHE A 56 0.30 9.41 -2.00
C PHE A 56 -0.23 10.69 -2.63
N CYS A 57 -0.27 11.75 -1.81
CA CYS A 57 -0.74 13.07 -2.20
C CYS A 57 0.37 14.08 -2.01
N GLU A 58 0.43 15.07 -2.90
CA GLU A 58 1.23 16.26 -2.65
C GLU A 58 0.42 17.21 -1.79
N ASP A 59 1.08 17.85 -0.83
CA ASP A 59 0.45 18.83 0.03
C ASP A 59 1.21 20.16 -0.14
N GLU A 60 0.61 21.09 -0.85
CA GLU A 60 1.20 22.41 -1.12
C GLU A 60 1.35 23.26 0.16
N SER A 61 0.60 22.95 1.20
CA SER A 61 0.65 23.67 2.47
C SER A 61 1.71 23.15 3.43
N SER A 62 2.43 22.09 3.08
CA SER A 62 3.42 21.44 3.94
C SER A 62 4.59 20.92 3.09
N ASP A 63 5.79 20.95 3.68
CA ASP A 63 7.00 20.36 3.07
C ASP A 63 6.92 18.83 3.00
N LYS A 64 6.02 18.23 3.79
CA LYS A 64 5.77 16.80 3.75
C LYS A 64 4.62 16.50 2.82
N GLY A 65 4.72 15.42 2.08
CA GLY A 65 3.56 14.88 1.39
C GLY A 65 2.56 14.28 2.38
N SER A 66 1.41 13.89 1.86
CA SER A 66 0.38 13.20 2.64
C SER A 66 0.19 11.78 2.11
N VAL A 67 -0.23 10.88 2.98
CA VAL A 67 -0.50 9.49 2.62
C VAL A 67 -1.79 9.02 3.27
N TYR A 68 -2.61 8.34 2.49
CA TYR A 68 -3.76 7.59 3.00
C TYR A 68 -3.42 6.10 2.93
N ILE A 69 -3.61 5.38 4.03
CA ILE A 69 -3.36 3.94 4.11
C ILE A 69 -4.71 3.26 4.30
N GLY A 70 -5.01 2.28 3.46
CA GLY A 70 -6.28 1.58 3.51
C GLY A 70 -6.14 0.09 3.20
N GLN A 71 -7.28 -0.59 3.25
CA GLN A 71 -7.37 -2.02 2.96
C GLN A 71 -8.66 -2.31 2.20
N SER A 72 -8.67 -3.40 1.43
CA SER A 72 -9.85 -3.81 0.70
C SER A 72 -9.78 -5.28 0.31
N GLU A 73 -10.92 -5.91 0.18
CA GLU A 73 -11.03 -7.26 -0.38
C GLU A 73 -10.93 -7.26 -1.91
N ASN A 74 -11.14 -6.11 -2.55
CA ASN A 74 -10.86 -5.87 -3.97
C ASN A 74 -10.23 -4.49 -4.11
N VAL A 75 -8.91 -4.45 -4.19
CA VAL A 75 -8.19 -3.17 -4.17
C VAL A 75 -8.53 -2.32 -5.40
N HIS A 76 -8.62 -2.92 -6.58
CA HIS A 76 -8.92 -2.16 -7.80
C HIS A 76 -10.26 -1.41 -7.70
N GLU A 77 -11.30 -2.10 -7.24
CA GLU A 77 -12.61 -1.47 -7.03
C GLU A 77 -12.53 -0.35 -5.99
N ARG A 78 -11.76 -0.55 -4.93
CA ARG A 78 -11.61 0.47 -3.90
C ARG A 78 -10.87 1.72 -4.41
N LEU A 79 -9.85 1.54 -5.25
CA LEU A 79 -9.15 2.67 -5.87
C LEU A 79 -10.10 3.47 -6.79
N LYS A 80 -10.91 2.78 -7.58
CA LYS A 80 -11.93 3.43 -8.41
C LYS A 80 -12.95 4.19 -7.56
N GLN A 81 -13.34 3.62 -6.42
CA GLN A 81 -14.25 4.29 -5.50
C GLN A 81 -13.63 5.56 -4.91
N HIS A 82 -12.35 5.55 -4.55
CA HIS A 82 -11.66 6.75 -4.11
C HIS A 82 -11.69 7.85 -5.16
N ILE A 83 -11.45 7.50 -6.43
CA ILE A 83 -11.48 8.45 -7.54
C ILE A 83 -12.88 9.04 -7.69
N ASN A 84 -13.91 8.20 -7.63
CA ASN A 84 -15.30 8.64 -7.71
C ASN A 84 -15.67 9.52 -6.52
N ASP A 85 -15.28 9.15 -5.31
CA ASP A 85 -15.57 9.93 -4.10
C ASP A 85 -14.97 11.33 -4.16
N TYR A 86 -13.78 11.47 -4.74
CA TYR A 86 -13.17 12.78 -4.96
C TYR A 86 -14.02 13.61 -5.95
N SER A 87 -14.48 13.00 -7.04
CA SER A 87 -15.25 13.70 -8.07
C SER A 87 -16.60 14.21 -7.58
N ILE A 88 -17.19 13.56 -6.57
CA ILE A 88 -18.46 13.96 -5.95
C ILE A 88 -18.27 14.66 -4.59
N GLU A 89 -17.05 15.10 -4.32
CA GLU A 89 -16.67 15.88 -3.12
C GLU A 89 -16.85 15.14 -1.78
N ARG A 90 -16.90 13.81 -1.78
CA ARG A 90 -16.91 13.00 -0.56
C ARG A 90 -15.50 12.78 -0.02
N GLU A 91 -14.49 12.91 -0.87
CA GLU A 91 -13.08 12.78 -0.51
C GLU A 91 -12.38 14.09 -0.86
N LYS A 92 -11.57 14.63 0.07
CA LYS A 92 -11.00 15.97 -0.06
C LYS A 92 -9.53 15.99 -0.46
N PHE A 93 -8.88 14.82 -0.52
CA PHE A 93 -7.48 14.74 -0.91
C PHE A 93 -7.36 14.15 -2.32
N PHE A 94 -6.46 14.74 -3.10
CA PHE A 94 -6.16 14.26 -4.45
C PHE A 94 -4.85 13.49 -4.44
N TRP A 95 -4.94 12.16 -4.50
CA TRP A 95 -3.75 11.31 -4.59
C TRP A 95 -3.33 11.12 -6.04
N HIS A 96 -2.01 11.08 -6.29
CA HIS A 96 -1.46 10.93 -7.63
C HIS A 96 -0.93 9.53 -7.92
N THR A 97 -0.56 8.77 -6.89
CA THR A 97 0.05 7.44 -7.04
C THR A 97 -0.45 6.53 -5.95
N ALA A 98 -0.78 5.29 -6.32
CA ALA A 98 -1.10 4.23 -5.37
C ALA A 98 0.02 3.19 -5.38
N ILE A 99 0.37 2.66 -4.20
CA ILE A 99 1.18 1.46 -4.06
C ILE A 99 0.35 0.43 -3.32
N VAL A 100 0.13 -0.71 -3.97
CA VAL A 100 -0.76 -1.77 -3.51
C VAL A 100 0.07 -2.98 -3.15
N PHE A 101 -0.23 -3.60 -2.01
CA PHE A 101 0.42 -4.84 -1.57
C PHE A 101 -0.62 -5.95 -1.51
N LEU A 102 -0.34 -7.02 -2.26
CA LEU A 102 -1.22 -8.17 -2.46
C LEU A 102 -0.47 -9.44 -2.08
N GLY A 103 -1.19 -10.51 -1.82
CA GLY A 103 -0.57 -11.80 -1.55
C GLY A 103 -1.58 -12.82 -1.09
N THR A 104 -1.29 -14.09 -1.36
CA THR A 104 -2.16 -15.19 -0.99
C THR A 104 -2.31 -15.36 0.52
N GLU A 105 -1.35 -14.84 1.30
CA GLU A 105 -1.40 -14.87 2.76
C GLU A 105 -2.44 -13.90 3.33
N LEU A 106 -2.88 -12.90 2.54
CA LEU A 106 -3.83 -11.87 2.96
C LEU A 106 -5.27 -12.29 2.64
N ASN A 107 -5.61 -13.52 2.91
CA ASN A 107 -6.85 -14.12 2.42
C ASN A 107 -8.08 -13.84 3.28
N ASN A 108 -7.99 -12.96 4.27
CA ASN A 108 -9.16 -12.61 5.06
C ASN A 108 -9.09 -11.16 5.57
N LYS A 109 -10.26 -10.67 5.93
CA LYS A 109 -10.49 -9.30 6.35
C LYS A 109 -9.76 -8.94 7.65
N ALA A 110 -9.64 -9.89 8.57
CA ALA A 110 -8.95 -9.66 9.84
C ALA A 110 -7.47 -9.37 9.61
N TYR A 111 -6.83 -10.07 8.68
CA TYR A 111 -5.42 -9.88 8.36
C TYR A 111 -5.15 -8.51 7.73
N ILE A 112 -5.95 -8.09 6.77
CA ILE A 112 -5.73 -6.78 6.13
C ILE A 112 -6.05 -5.62 7.09
N ARG A 113 -6.98 -5.80 8.03
CA ARG A 113 -7.23 -4.81 9.09
C ARG A 113 -6.05 -4.70 10.05
N TYR A 114 -5.45 -5.84 10.40
CA TYR A 114 -4.24 -5.85 11.22
C TYR A 114 -3.12 -5.06 10.54
N LEU A 115 -2.88 -5.35 9.26
CA LEU A 115 -1.84 -4.67 8.49
C LEU A 115 -2.10 -3.17 8.41
N GLU A 116 -3.33 -2.76 8.08
CA GLU A 116 -3.68 -1.34 8.03
C GLU A 116 -3.39 -0.64 9.35
N ASN A 117 -3.84 -1.21 10.47
CA ASN A 117 -3.61 -0.63 11.79
C ASN A 117 -2.14 -0.46 12.11
N ARG A 118 -1.34 -1.50 11.85
CA ARG A 118 0.10 -1.46 12.11
C ARG A 118 0.82 -0.47 11.21
N LEU A 119 0.46 -0.44 9.92
CA LEU A 119 1.08 0.47 8.96
C LEU A 119 0.77 1.94 9.30
N VAL A 120 -0.47 2.24 9.69
CA VAL A 120 -0.84 3.57 10.14
C VAL A 120 -0.04 3.97 11.39
N GLU A 121 0.06 3.06 12.36
CA GLU A 121 0.83 3.29 13.59
C GLU A 121 2.30 3.60 13.29
N ILE A 122 2.93 2.79 12.44
CA ILE A 122 4.33 2.96 12.05
C ILE A 122 4.52 4.28 11.30
N ALA A 123 3.67 4.57 10.32
CA ALA A 123 3.75 5.79 9.52
C ALA A 123 3.61 7.04 10.38
N CYS A 124 2.69 7.03 11.34
CA CYS A 124 2.52 8.14 12.28
C CYS A 124 3.76 8.33 13.15
N ALA A 125 4.37 7.25 13.62
CA ALA A 125 5.59 7.31 14.44
C ALA A 125 6.79 7.81 13.65
N CYS A 126 6.89 7.48 12.38
CA CYS A 126 8.00 7.89 11.51
C CYS A 126 7.96 9.38 11.13
N LYS A 127 6.80 9.99 11.12
CA LYS A 127 6.60 11.44 10.87
C LYS A 127 7.15 11.93 9.52
N ARG A 128 7.25 11.04 8.54
CA ARG A 128 7.74 11.39 7.20
C ARG A 128 6.64 11.99 6.31
N PHE A 129 5.40 11.56 6.54
CA PHE A 129 4.22 12.01 5.79
C PHE A 129 3.13 12.39 6.77
N ASN A 130 2.22 13.26 6.34
CA ASN A 130 0.98 13.50 7.06
C ASN A 130 0.04 12.33 6.77
N VAL A 131 -0.32 11.57 7.78
CA VAL A 131 -1.19 10.40 7.62
C VAL A 131 -2.65 10.84 7.63
N LEU A 132 -3.35 10.62 6.53
CA LEU A 132 -4.73 11.05 6.33
C LEU A 132 -5.76 10.05 6.86
N THR A 133 -5.35 8.82 7.10
CA THR A 133 -6.24 7.77 7.63
C THR A 133 -6.70 8.14 9.03
N LYS A 134 -8.00 8.34 9.22
CA LYS A 134 -8.55 8.77 10.51
C LYS A 134 -9.14 7.63 11.32
N ASN A 135 -9.79 6.68 10.64
CA ASN A 135 -10.47 5.58 11.30
C ASN A 135 -9.78 4.27 10.95
N THR A 136 -9.24 3.61 11.96
CA THR A 136 -8.72 2.26 11.81
C THR A 136 -9.71 1.30 12.46
N TYR A 137 -9.97 0.19 11.79
CA TYR A 137 -10.84 -0.84 12.34
C TYR A 137 -10.05 -1.72 13.29
N ARG A 138 -10.68 -2.08 14.40
CA ARG A 138 -10.07 -3.02 15.34
C ARG A 138 -9.92 -4.39 14.66
N HIS A 139 -8.72 -4.97 14.74
CA HIS A 139 -8.50 -6.31 14.22
C HIS A 139 -8.82 -7.36 15.28
N SER A 140 -9.06 -8.60 14.84
CA SER A 140 -9.35 -9.74 15.70
C SER A 140 -8.22 -10.78 15.69
N VAL A 141 -7.05 -10.44 15.14
CA VAL A 141 -5.91 -11.35 15.07
C VAL A 141 -5.25 -11.42 16.44
N SER A 142 -5.23 -12.59 17.05
CA SER A 142 -4.64 -12.82 18.36
C SER A 142 -3.69 -14.02 18.39
N LYS A 143 -3.77 -14.92 17.39
CA LYS A 143 -2.92 -16.09 17.33
C LYS A 143 -1.47 -15.68 17.07
N GLU A 144 -0.57 -16.09 17.95
CA GLU A 144 0.84 -15.70 17.91
C GLU A 144 1.49 -15.96 16.55
N ALA A 145 1.22 -17.12 15.95
CA ALA A 145 1.77 -17.48 14.65
C ALA A 145 1.28 -16.55 13.53
N ASP A 146 0.02 -16.14 13.57
CA ASP A 146 -0.55 -15.22 12.58
C ASP A 146 0.05 -13.82 12.74
N VAL A 147 0.20 -13.35 13.97
CA VAL A 147 0.85 -12.06 14.26
C VAL A 147 2.28 -12.07 13.74
N ALA A 148 3.04 -13.12 14.01
CA ALA A 148 4.43 -13.24 13.54
C ALA A 148 4.50 -13.21 12.00
N SER A 149 3.59 -13.90 11.33
CA SER A 149 3.53 -13.93 9.87
C SER A 149 3.19 -12.55 9.30
N LEU A 150 2.24 -11.84 9.89
CA LEU A 150 1.84 -10.50 9.45
C LEU A 150 2.93 -9.46 9.71
N GLU A 151 3.64 -9.55 10.84
CA GLU A 151 4.77 -8.66 11.13
C GLU A 151 5.92 -8.91 10.14
N LYS A 152 6.14 -10.15 9.71
CA LYS A 152 7.09 -10.46 8.65
C LYS A 152 6.64 -9.83 7.32
N TYR A 153 5.37 -9.88 7.01
CA TYR A 153 4.80 -9.25 5.81
C TYR A 153 5.06 -7.74 5.82
N ILE A 154 4.91 -7.09 6.98
CA ILE A 154 5.19 -5.66 7.15
C ILE A 154 6.65 -5.34 6.82
N ARG A 155 7.59 -6.21 7.20
CA ARG A 155 9.01 -5.99 6.85
C ARG A 155 9.22 -5.99 5.34
N TYR A 156 8.53 -6.85 4.61
CA TYR A 156 8.58 -6.84 3.14
C TYR A 156 7.91 -5.59 2.54
N ILE A 157 6.80 -5.16 3.11
CA ILE A 157 6.18 -3.88 2.70
C ILE A 157 7.16 -2.73 2.88
N HIS A 158 7.82 -2.65 4.02
CA HIS A 158 8.81 -1.61 4.32
C HIS A 158 9.95 -1.62 3.28
N MET A 159 10.50 -2.80 3.02
CA MET A 159 11.57 -2.98 2.04
C MET A 159 11.15 -2.51 0.65
N LEU A 160 9.98 -2.95 0.19
CA LEU A 160 9.51 -2.64 -1.17
C LEU A 160 9.09 -1.18 -1.32
N ILE A 161 8.42 -0.59 -0.34
CA ILE A 161 7.98 0.80 -0.45
C ILE A 161 9.17 1.76 -0.45
N ASN A 162 10.21 1.45 0.32
CA ASN A 162 11.47 2.20 0.28
C ASN A 162 12.14 2.09 -1.09
N THR A 163 12.20 0.88 -1.64
CA THR A 163 12.80 0.63 -2.96
C THR A 163 12.05 1.37 -4.06
N LEU A 164 10.72 1.50 -3.93
CA LEU A 164 9.89 2.24 -4.87
C LEU A 164 9.98 3.76 -4.68
N GLY A 165 10.73 4.23 -3.71
CA GLY A 165 11.03 5.65 -3.54
C GLY A 165 10.21 6.39 -2.49
N TYR A 166 9.44 5.70 -1.68
CA TYR A 166 8.59 6.31 -0.65
C TYR A 166 9.02 5.86 0.75
N LYS A 167 9.58 6.77 1.52
CA LYS A 167 10.12 6.47 2.86
C LYS A 167 9.10 6.67 3.98
N VAL A 168 7.87 6.32 3.73
CA VAL A 168 6.74 6.53 4.65
C VAL A 168 6.88 5.72 5.94
N LEU A 169 7.54 4.58 5.90
CA LEU A 169 7.74 3.68 7.04
C LEU A 169 9.18 3.74 7.61
N GLU A 170 9.96 4.72 7.22
CA GLU A 170 11.35 4.89 7.65
C GLU A 170 11.44 5.85 8.82
N TYR A 171 12.14 5.46 9.90
CA TYR A 171 12.38 6.34 11.04
C TYR A 171 13.39 7.44 10.74
#